data_8a4a4c2b9fdd03903245621478c1e342
#
_entry.id   8a4a4c2b9fdd03903245621478c1e342
#
_cell.length_a   1.000
_cell.length_b   1.000
_cell.length_c   1.000
_cell.angle_alpha   90.00
_cell.angle_beta   90.00
_cell.angle_gamma   90.00
#
_symmetry.space_group_name_H-M   'P 1'
#
loop_
_entity.id
_entity.type
_entity.pdbx_description
1 polymer ?
#
loop_
_entity_poly.entity_id
_entity_poly.type
_entity_poly.pdbx_seq_one_letter_code
_entity_poly.pdbx_strand_id
1 'polypeptide(L)'
;MNKINNGIVYVKKISPETVLDDYSWLIDNAKLNENFDKNVKTFLKVNISWDRYYPGCSSAPWQIEGVLKKLIELGFKNIEAAHNGTVVVDPERGRIENKHKAVEDKYSIPHILVDSPGTEAVSYKPKEKL
;
A
#
# COMPACT_ATOMS: atom_id res chain seq x y z
N MET A 1 -22.87 9.17 -0.73
CA MET A 1 -21.91 8.40 0.08
C MET A 1 -22.52 7.05 0.36
N ASN A 2 -22.08 6.01 -0.34
CA ASN A 2 -22.57 4.67 -0.04
C ASN A 2 -22.06 4.26 1.35
N LYS A 3 -22.96 3.72 2.18
CA LYS A 3 -22.58 3.19 3.49
C LYS A 3 -21.55 2.08 3.26
N ILE A 4 -20.31 2.34 3.64
CA ILE A 4 -19.30 1.28 3.80
C ILE A 4 -19.93 0.26 4.75
N ASN A 5 -19.86 -1.03 4.40
CA ASN A 5 -20.38 -2.11 5.24
C ASN A 5 -19.71 -2.05 6.61
N ASN A 6 -20.32 -1.37 7.55
CA ASN A 6 -19.76 -1.14 8.86
C ASN A 6 -19.53 -2.47 9.58
N GLY A 7 -18.29 -2.78 9.88
CA GLY A 7 -17.89 -3.87 10.76
C GLY A 7 -17.63 -5.23 10.08
N ILE A 8 -17.63 -5.35 8.76
CA ILE A 8 -17.24 -6.60 8.10
C ILE A 8 -15.71 -6.65 7.96
N VAL A 9 -15.12 -7.72 8.46
CA VAL A 9 -13.69 -8.02 8.33
C VAL A 9 -13.53 -9.31 7.53
N TYR A 10 -12.74 -9.27 6.47
CA TYR A 10 -12.41 -10.45 5.66
C TYR A 10 -11.05 -10.98 6.09
N VAL A 11 -11.00 -12.27 6.39
CA VAL A 11 -9.79 -12.97 6.80
C VAL A 11 -9.57 -14.16 5.87
N LYS A 12 -8.34 -14.31 5.39
CA LYS A 12 -7.94 -15.40 4.52
C LYS A 12 -6.64 -16.04 5.02
N LYS A 13 -6.63 -17.36 5.13
CA LYS A 13 -5.37 -18.10 5.33
C LYS A 13 -4.65 -18.14 3.99
N ILE A 14 -3.40 -17.75 3.98
CA ILE A 14 -2.55 -17.67 2.78
C ILE A 14 -1.48 -18.77 2.78
N SER A 15 -0.98 -19.09 1.59
CA SER A 15 0.23 -19.90 1.38
C SER A 15 1.16 -19.21 0.38
N PRO A 16 2.45 -19.57 0.31
CA PRO A 16 3.36 -19.00 -0.68
C PRO A 16 2.88 -19.16 -2.11
N GLU A 17 2.16 -20.24 -2.43
CA GLU A 17 1.68 -20.57 -3.78
C GLU A 17 0.46 -19.73 -4.18
N THR A 18 -0.35 -19.30 -3.22
CA THR A 18 -1.65 -18.66 -3.49
C THR A 18 -1.71 -17.20 -3.06
N VAL A 19 -0.69 -16.69 -2.38
CA VAL A 19 -0.72 -15.38 -1.69
C VAL A 19 -1.19 -14.22 -2.57
N LEU A 20 -0.76 -14.15 -3.83
CA LEU A 20 -1.16 -13.05 -4.72
C LEU A 20 -2.64 -13.13 -5.09
N ASP A 21 -3.15 -14.33 -5.31
CA ASP A 21 -4.57 -14.56 -5.63
C ASP A 21 -5.44 -14.40 -4.37
N ASP A 22 -4.91 -14.73 -3.19
CA ASP A 22 -5.58 -14.51 -1.92
C ASP A 22 -5.75 -13.01 -1.62
N TYR A 23 -4.78 -12.15 -1.98
CA TYR A 23 -4.95 -10.71 -1.93
C TYR A 23 -6.01 -10.21 -2.91
N SER A 24 -6.05 -10.75 -4.13
CA SER A 24 -7.12 -10.46 -5.09
C SER A 24 -8.49 -10.79 -4.51
N TRP A 25 -8.64 -11.96 -3.90
CA TRP A 25 -9.88 -12.38 -3.25
C TRP A 25 -10.29 -11.43 -2.10
N LEU A 26 -9.35 -11.02 -1.25
CA LEU A 26 -9.62 -10.09 -0.15
C LEU A 26 -10.12 -8.73 -0.66
N ILE A 27 -9.49 -8.19 -1.70
CA ILE A 27 -9.85 -6.89 -2.29
C ILE A 27 -11.21 -6.94 -2.96
N ASP A 28 -11.54 -8.04 -3.68
CA ASP A 28 -12.84 -8.23 -4.30
C ASP A 28 -13.95 -8.32 -3.26
N ASN A 29 -13.75 -9.08 -2.18
CA ASN A 29 -14.75 -9.18 -1.11
C ASN A 29 -14.90 -7.86 -0.33
N ALA A 30 -13.83 -7.08 -0.18
CA ALA A 30 -13.90 -5.74 0.40
C ALA A 30 -14.56 -4.72 -0.53
N LYS A 31 -14.89 -5.10 -1.77
CA LYS A 31 -15.56 -4.24 -2.77
C LYS A 31 -14.82 -2.93 -3.01
N LEU A 32 -13.49 -3.01 -3.14
CA LEU A 32 -12.66 -1.82 -3.28
C LEU A 32 -13.09 -0.98 -4.50
N ASN A 33 -13.38 -1.63 -5.62
CA ASN A 33 -13.81 -0.98 -6.86
C ASN A 33 -15.16 -0.25 -6.76
N GLU A 34 -16.01 -0.61 -5.79
CA GLU A 34 -17.29 0.06 -5.55
C GLU A 34 -17.14 1.27 -4.62
N ASN A 35 -16.09 1.28 -3.80
CA ASN A 35 -15.90 2.27 -2.73
C ASN A 35 -14.86 3.35 -3.06
N PHE A 36 -14.01 3.11 -4.05
CA PHE A 36 -12.93 4.03 -4.42
C PHE A 36 -12.99 4.41 -5.88
N ASP A 37 -12.76 5.69 -6.18
CA ASP A 37 -12.66 6.18 -7.55
C ASP A 37 -11.26 5.88 -8.12
N LYS A 38 -11.21 5.00 -9.11
CA LYS A 38 -9.96 4.58 -9.77
C LYS A 38 -9.31 5.64 -10.66
N ASN A 39 -10.00 6.77 -10.90
CA ASN A 39 -9.48 7.87 -11.72
C ASN A 39 -8.71 8.89 -10.90
N VAL A 40 -8.82 8.88 -9.59
CA VAL A 40 -8.04 9.76 -8.70
C VAL A 40 -6.70 9.13 -8.35
N LYS A 41 -5.76 9.98 -7.89
CA LYS A 41 -4.47 9.53 -7.41
C LYS A 41 -4.66 8.63 -6.18
N THR A 42 -4.04 7.45 -6.23
CA THR A 42 -4.12 6.43 -5.19
C THR A 42 -2.75 6.27 -4.52
N PHE A 43 -2.68 6.57 -3.23
CA PHE A 43 -1.48 6.34 -2.45
C PHE A 43 -1.52 4.98 -1.76
N LEU A 44 -0.52 4.16 -2.05
CA LEU A 44 -0.27 2.93 -1.33
C LEU A 44 0.72 3.20 -0.19
N LYS A 45 0.21 3.42 1.01
CA LYS A 45 1.05 3.59 2.19
C LYS A 45 1.70 2.25 2.53
N VAL A 46 3.01 2.18 2.38
CA VAL A 46 3.83 1.02 2.79
C VAL A 46 4.54 1.31 4.10
N ASN A 47 4.88 0.26 4.83
CA ASN A 47 5.61 0.38 6.08
C ASN A 47 7.04 -0.15 5.92
N ILE A 48 8.03 0.65 6.31
CA ILE A 48 9.43 0.28 6.39
C ILE A 48 9.89 0.57 7.82
N SER A 49 10.02 -0.49 8.63
CA SER A 49 10.43 -0.37 10.03
C SER A 49 11.92 -0.53 10.23
N TRP A 50 12.60 -1.23 9.32
CA TRP A 50 14.04 -1.48 9.36
C TRP A 50 14.67 -1.37 7.97
N ASP A 51 15.92 -0.94 7.95
CA ASP A 51 16.77 -0.88 6.75
C ASP A 51 17.37 -2.25 6.35
N ARG A 52 16.76 -3.34 6.82
CA ARG A 52 17.13 -4.72 6.53
C ARG A 52 15.87 -5.53 6.25
N TYR A 53 16.04 -6.66 5.57
CA TYR A 53 14.92 -7.54 5.26
C TYR A 53 14.30 -8.13 6.53
N TYR A 54 13.12 -7.65 6.88
CA TYR A 54 12.38 -8.11 8.04
C TYR A 54 10.86 -8.08 7.77
N PRO A 55 10.34 -9.09 7.05
CA PRO A 55 8.94 -9.08 6.57
C PRO A 55 7.90 -9.13 7.69
N GLY A 56 8.31 -9.47 8.92
CA GLY A 56 7.42 -9.40 10.09
C GLY A 56 7.26 -8.00 10.67
N CYS A 57 8.12 -7.04 10.31
CA CYS A 57 8.08 -5.67 10.80
C CYS A 57 7.76 -4.65 9.69
N SER A 58 8.16 -4.93 8.46
CA SER A 58 7.87 -4.11 7.29
C SER A 58 6.76 -4.73 6.46
N SER A 59 6.16 -3.96 5.56
CA SER A 59 5.26 -4.55 4.55
C SER A 59 6.01 -5.59 3.74
N ALA A 60 5.51 -6.83 3.70
CA ALA A 60 6.18 -7.88 2.95
C ALA A 60 6.02 -7.63 1.42
N PRO A 61 7.04 -7.95 0.59
CA PRO A 61 6.97 -7.69 -0.84
C PRO A 61 5.76 -8.32 -1.53
N TRP A 62 5.37 -9.54 -1.14
CA TRP A 62 4.18 -10.20 -1.68
C TRP A 62 2.86 -9.52 -1.29
N GLN A 63 2.80 -8.82 -0.13
CA GLN A 63 1.64 -8.01 0.24
C GLN A 63 1.50 -6.82 -0.72
N ILE A 64 2.61 -6.10 -0.95
CA ILE A 64 2.64 -4.96 -1.87
C ILE A 64 2.29 -5.44 -3.27
N GLU A 65 2.90 -6.53 -3.73
CA GLU A 65 2.66 -7.10 -5.05
C GLU A 65 1.22 -7.55 -5.26
N GLY A 66 0.64 -8.27 -4.30
CA GLY A 66 -0.74 -8.75 -4.39
C GLY A 66 -1.74 -7.58 -4.48
N VAL A 67 -1.51 -6.53 -3.71
CA VAL A 67 -2.35 -5.32 -3.76
C VAL A 67 -2.17 -4.58 -5.08
N LEU A 68 -0.93 -4.33 -5.52
CA LEU A 68 -0.64 -3.63 -6.78
C LEU A 68 -1.21 -4.36 -7.99
N LYS A 69 -0.98 -5.68 -8.08
CA LYS A 69 -1.53 -6.52 -9.15
C LYS A 69 -3.04 -6.33 -9.27
N LYS A 70 -3.74 -6.39 -8.14
CA LYS A 70 -5.21 -6.26 -8.13
C LYS A 70 -5.69 -4.85 -8.43
N LEU A 71 -5.05 -3.82 -7.90
CA LEU A 71 -5.40 -2.43 -8.23
C LEU A 71 -5.26 -2.14 -9.73
N ILE A 72 -4.17 -2.61 -10.34
CA ILE A 72 -3.94 -2.46 -11.78
C ILE A 72 -4.99 -3.22 -12.58
N GLU A 73 -5.32 -4.46 -12.21
CA GLU A 73 -6.39 -5.27 -12.82
C GLU A 73 -7.75 -4.55 -12.76
N LEU A 74 -8.06 -3.90 -11.65
CA LEU A 74 -9.29 -3.12 -11.47
C LEU A 74 -9.29 -1.80 -12.25
N GLY A 75 -8.17 -1.43 -12.86
CA GLY A 75 -8.04 -0.25 -13.71
C GLY A 75 -7.63 1.03 -12.98
N PHE A 76 -7.06 0.94 -11.78
CA PHE A 76 -6.39 2.06 -11.13
C PHE A 76 -5.11 2.41 -11.91
N LYS A 77 -4.98 3.64 -12.37
CA LYS A 77 -3.88 4.06 -13.28
C LYS A 77 -2.86 4.99 -12.62
N ASN A 78 -3.26 5.68 -11.57
CA ASN A 78 -2.44 6.69 -10.92
C ASN A 78 -2.10 6.24 -9.50
N ILE A 79 -1.24 5.22 -9.40
CA ILE A 79 -0.83 4.62 -8.14
C ILE A 79 0.57 5.08 -7.80
N GLU A 80 0.80 5.52 -6.59
CA GLU A 80 2.11 5.86 -6.04
C GLU A 80 2.29 5.15 -4.70
N ALA A 81 3.45 4.52 -4.47
CA ALA A 81 3.83 4.03 -3.16
C ALA A 81 4.39 5.17 -2.31
N ALA A 82 4.12 5.16 -1.03
CA ALA A 82 4.63 6.19 -0.13
C ALA A 82 4.95 5.62 1.26
N HIS A 83 6.01 6.13 1.88
CA HIS A 83 6.30 5.93 3.29
C HIS A 83 6.88 7.21 3.91
N ASN A 84 6.87 7.29 5.23
CA ASN A 84 7.53 8.36 5.98
C ASN A 84 8.92 7.90 6.42
N GLY A 85 9.86 8.83 6.49
CA GLY A 85 11.16 8.59 7.09
C GLY A 85 11.06 8.36 8.60
N THR A 86 12.11 7.78 9.16
CA THR A 86 12.30 7.65 10.61
C THR A 86 13.70 8.13 10.97
N VAL A 87 13.91 8.51 12.22
CA VAL A 87 15.20 9.08 12.69
C VAL A 87 16.34 8.07 12.60
N VAL A 88 16.04 6.77 12.67
CA VAL A 88 17.06 5.71 12.87
C VAL A 88 17.21 4.76 11.68
N VAL A 89 16.41 4.91 10.65
CA VAL A 89 16.39 4.01 9.49
C VAL A 89 16.63 4.80 8.22
N ASP A 90 17.60 4.39 7.42
CA ASP A 90 17.76 4.90 6.06
C ASP A 90 16.57 4.41 5.21
N PRO A 91 15.69 5.31 4.77
CA PRO A 91 14.45 4.93 4.09
C PRO A 91 14.70 4.28 2.73
N GLU A 92 15.68 4.75 1.95
CA GLU A 92 15.97 4.18 0.63
C GLU A 92 16.63 2.81 0.76
N ARG A 93 17.58 2.66 1.68
CA ARG A 93 18.14 1.37 2.00
C ARG A 93 17.07 0.39 2.47
N GLY A 94 16.19 0.84 3.37
CA GLY A 94 15.06 0.04 3.84
C GLY A 94 14.15 -0.42 2.71
N ARG A 95 13.85 0.45 1.75
CA ARG A 95 13.06 0.16 0.56
C ARG A 95 13.72 -0.91 -0.34
N ILE A 96 15.03 -0.81 -0.54
CA ILE A 96 15.81 -1.78 -1.34
C ILE A 96 15.90 -3.13 -0.62
N GLU A 97 16.33 -3.13 0.63
CA GLU A 97 16.55 -4.35 1.40
C GLU A 97 15.26 -5.13 1.65
N ASN A 98 14.14 -4.46 1.94
CA ASN A 98 12.83 -5.09 2.09
C ASN A 98 12.17 -5.46 0.76
N LYS A 99 12.87 -5.30 -0.37
CA LYS A 99 12.42 -5.69 -1.73
C LYS A 99 11.21 -4.89 -2.24
N HIS A 100 10.86 -3.78 -1.60
CA HIS A 100 9.80 -2.90 -2.07
C HIS A 100 10.14 -2.33 -3.44
N LYS A 101 11.40 -1.80 -3.59
CA LYS A 101 11.88 -1.27 -4.86
C LYS A 101 11.72 -2.26 -6.03
N ALA A 102 12.05 -3.53 -5.80
CA ALA A 102 11.94 -4.56 -6.84
C ALA A 102 10.48 -4.77 -7.31
N VAL A 103 9.52 -4.71 -6.39
CA VAL A 103 8.10 -4.80 -6.72
C VAL A 103 7.63 -3.54 -7.42
N GLU A 104 7.98 -2.37 -6.91
CA GLU A 104 7.62 -1.08 -7.50
C GLU A 104 8.15 -0.93 -8.93
N ASP A 105 9.42 -1.27 -9.16
CA ASP A 105 10.03 -1.26 -10.50
C ASP A 105 9.31 -2.22 -11.45
N LYS A 106 8.94 -3.42 -10.99
CA LYS A 106 8.20 -4.42 -11.78
C LYS A 106 6.89 -3.88 -12.32
N TYR A 107 6.21 -3.06 -11.55
CA TYR A 107 4.91 -2.48 -11.92
C TYR A 107 5.00 -1.01 -12.34
N SER A 108 6.21 -0.45 -12.45
CA SER A 108 6.46 0.96 -12.78
C SER A 108 5.72 1.93 -11.85
N ILE A 109 5.73 1.62 -10.54
CA ILE A 109 5.08 2.43 -9.51
C ILE A 109 6.06 3.44 -8.94
N PRO A 110 5.78 4.75 -9.03
CA PRO A 110 6.57 5.79 -8.37
C PRO A 110 6.56 5.60 -6.85
N HIS A 111 7.65 5.98 -6.19
CA HIS A 111 7.75 5.96 -4.75
C HIS A 111 8.03 7.36 -4.20
N ILE A 112 7.29 7.76 -3.16
CA ILE A 112 7.44 9.04 -2.50
C ILE A 112 7.85 8.82 -1.05
N LEU A 113 8.94 9.48 -0.64
CA LEU A 113 9.26 9.66 0.76
C LEU A 113 8.54 10.93 1.25
N VAL A 114 7.56 10.76 2.12
CA VAL A 114 6.64 11.83 2.54
C VAL A 114 7.35 13.02 3.20
N ASP A 115 8.48 12.76 3.86
CA ASP A 115 9.26 13.77 4.57
C ASP A 115 10.41 14.36 3.71
N SER A 116 10.45 14.08 2.40
CA SER A 116 11.51 14.58 1.54
C SER A 116 11.33 16.07 1.21
N PRO A 117 12.44 16.80 0.92
CA PRO A 117 12.34 18.18 0.47
C PRO A 117 11.41 18.32 -0.74
N GLY A 118 10.49 19.28 -0.69
CA GLY A 118 9.51 19.53 -1.74
C GLY A 118 8.15 18.83 -1.53
N THR A 119 7.99 18.05 -0.47
CA THR A 119 6.66 17.60 -0.05
C THR A 119 5.99 18.67 0.82
N GLU A 120 4.73 18.97 0.53
CA GLU A 120 3.94 19.91 1.33
C GLU A 120 2.98 19.14 2.23
N ALA A 121 2.98 19.48 3.52
CA ALA A 121 2.03 18.96 4.47
C ALA A 121 0.73 19.77 4.40
N VAL A 122 -0.38 19.10 4.11
CA VAL A 122 -1.71 19.72 4.14
C VAL A 122 -2.38 19.42 5.46
N SER A 123 -2.77 20.48 6.18
CA SER A 123 -3.51 20.32 7.42
C SER A 123 -4.94 19.89 7.14
N TYR A 124 -5.35 18.80 7.75
CA TYR A 124 -6.71 18.28 7.67
C TYR A 124 -7.40 18.36 9.04
N LYS A 125 -8.53 19.03 9.09
CA LYS A 125 -9.38 19.04 10.28
C LYS A 125 -10.54 18.08 10.05
N PRO A 126 -10.64 16.96 10.79
CA PRO A 126 -11.76 16.04 10.66
C PRO A 126 -13.07 16.73 10.98
N LYS A 127 -14.14 16.39 10.25
CA LYS A 127 -15.47 16.94 10.46
C LYS A 127 -16.14 16.41 11.72
N GLU A 128 -15.72 15.21 12.14
CA GLU A 128 -16.24 14.53 13.32
C GLU A 128 -15.09 14.21 14.28
N LYS A 129 -15.40 14.21 15.58
CA LYS A 129 -14.45 13.70 16.58
C LYS A 129 -14.56 12.18 16.59
N LEU A 130 -13.41 11.52 16.56
CA LEU A 130 -13.33 10.09 16.83
C LEU A 130 -13.68 9.81 18.29
#